data_58dd728c044fb2fe4f2b9daccac7cc70
#
_entry.id   58dd728c044fb2fe4f2b9daccac7cc70
#
_cell.length_a   1.000
_cell.length_b   1.000
_cell.length_c   1.000
_cell.angle_alpha   90.00
_cell.angle_beta   90.00
_cell.angle_gamma   90.00
#
_symmetry.space_group_name_H-M   'P 1'
#
loop_
_entity.id
_entity.type
_entity.pdbx_description
1 polymer ?
#
loop_
_entity_poly.entity_id
_entity_poly.type
_entity_poly.pdbx_seq_one_letter_code
_entity_poly.pdbx_strand_id
1 'polypeptide(L)'
;MDEIRLGVIGLGMGRNHVAGFQSHPRARVVAVADMNERLLNEIADRYGVEKRYTSAEDMLAKEHLDAVSIVTPNKFHAPLTLAAIAAGCHVLCEKPMAMNAAEAREMLDAAQKAGKHLMINFSYRFNEMSMALKQQVDAGLLGEIYFGRTVWHRRRGLPGFGGWFGQKALSGGGPLIDLGVHRLDLALWLMGYPKPVWVMGSTYQHLGSALAQKQGKTFDVEDLAAGMIRFENGATLMVEASWAANIKESEFMETRLYGTRAGLVQRNLDEGYRFEAEIFLEKDGAHFDMKLHPPYPPVTSSYYHFVDCLVTGKPHLATGEEGLRVMQILDALYQSAAEGRPVEIA
;
A
#
# COMPACT_ATOMS: atom_id res chain seq x y z
N MET A 1 -18.99 4.41 20.04
CA MET A 1 -19.89 4.97 18.98
C MET A 1 -20.79 3.86 18.49
N ASP A 2 -22.08 4.10 18.31
CA ASP A 2 -23.02 3.04 17.91
C ASP A 2 -23.02 2.78 16.41
N GLU A 3 -22.80 3.77 15.59
CA GLU A 3 -22.63 3.70 14.15
C GLU A 3 -21.52 4.66 13.71
N ILE A 4 -20.67 4.26 12.76
CA ILE A 4 -19.62 5.09 12.16
C ILE A 4 -20.14 5.64 10.83
N ARG A 5 -20.21 6.96 10.72
CA ARG A 5 -20.64 7.69 9.54
C ARG A 5 -19.44 7.98 8.63
N LEU A 6 -19.43 7.38 7.46
CA LEU A 6 -18.27 7.41 6.55
C LEU A 6 -18.54 8.25 5.30
N GLY A 7 -17.52 8.98 4.86
CA GLY A 7 -17.41 9.55 3.52
C GLY A 7 -16.37 8.82 2.68
N VAL A 8 -16.57 8.74 1.35
CA VAL A 8 -15.56 8.19 0.42
C VAL A 8 -15.26 9.24 -0.65
N ILE A 9 -14.00 9.59 -0.81
CA ILE A 9 -13.50 10.58 -1.78
C ILE A 9 -12.69 9.88 -2.86
N GLY A 10 -13.11 10.02 -4.13
CA GLY A 10 -12.55 9.33 -5.29
C GLY A 10 -13.17 7.95 -5.47
N LEU A 11 -13.92 7.75 -6.55
CA LEU A 11 -14.79 6.58 -6.72
C LEU A 11 -14.29 5.56 -7.74
N GLY A 12 -13.16 5.81 -8.39
CA GLY A 12 -12.52 4.82 -9.28
C GLY A 12 -12.33 3.49 -8.57
N MET A 13 -11.35 3.41 -7.68
CA MET A 13 -11.17 2.30 -6.74
C MET A 13 -12.06 2.43 -5.50
N GLY A 14 -12.52 3.62 -5.17
CA GLY A 14 -13.37 3.90 -4.00
C GLY A 14 -14.69 3.15 -3.97
N ARG A 15 -15.19 2.67 -5.12
CA ARG A 15 -16.32 1.73 -5.17
C ARG A 15 -16.11 0.48 -4.32
N ASN A 16 -14.85 -0.01 -4.23
CA ASN A 16 -14.51 -1.16 -3.39
C ASN A 16 -14.51 -0.78 -1.91
N HIS A 17 -14.15 0.48 -1.59
CA HIS A 17 -14.21 1.01 -0.23
C HIS A 17 -15.67 1.15 0.23
N VAL A 18 -16.54 1.69 -0.62
CA VAL A 18 -17.99 1.77 -0.32
C VAL A 18 -18.53 0.37 -0.01
N ALA A 19 -18.31 -0.61 -0.90
CA ALA A 19 -18.74 -1.99 -0.70
C ALA A 19 -18.14 -2.61 0.58
N GLY A 20 -16.85 -2.40 0.81
CA GLY A 20 -16.13 -2.92 1.96
C GLY A 20 -16.65 -2.35 3.29
N PHE A 21 -16.93 -1.06 3.36
CA PHE A 21 -17.52 -0.44 4.55
C PHE A 21 -18.94 -0.92 4.80
N GLN A 22 -19.78 -1.03 3.76
CA GLN A 22 -21.15 -1.52 3.89
C GLN A 22 -21.23 -2.98 4.37
N SER A 23 -20.16 -3.74 4.31
CA SER A 23 -20.10 -5.10 4.88
C SER A 23 -20.01 -5.10 6.42
N HIS A 24 -19.69 -3.97 7.04
CA HIS A 24 -19.56 -3.86 8.49
C HIS A 24 -20.89 -3.40 9.12
N PRO A 25 -21.45 -4.11 10.13
CA PRO A 25 -22.77 -3.84 10.69
C PRO A 25 -22.91 -2.47 11.39
N ARG A 26 -21.80 -1.85 11.74
CA ARG A 26 -21.74 -0.55 12.42
C ARG A 26 -21.15 0.56 11.54
N ALA A 27 -21.09 0.36 10.22
CA ALA A 27 -20.61 1.35 9.26
C ALA A 27 -21.74 1.81 8.34
N ARG A 28 -21.85 3.11 8.13
CA ARG A 28 -22.76 3.70 7.16
C ARG A 28 -22.01 4.67 6.26
N VAL A 29 -21.93 4.35 4.97
CA VAL A 29 -21.44 5.31 3.98
C VAL A 29 -22.58 6.31 3.70
N VAL A 30 -22.43 7.52 4.23
CA VAL A 30 -23.46 8.57 4.17
C VAL A 30 -23.26 9.54 3.00
N ALA A 31 -22.01 9.70 2.54
CA ALA A 31 -21.66 10.61 1.47
C ALA A 31 -20.53 10.07 0.59
N VAL A 32 -20.54 10.44 -0.68
CA VAL A 32 -19.48 10.15 -1.64
C VAL A 32 -19.12 11.39 -2.44
N ALA A 33 -17.83 11.53 -2.81
CA ALA A 33 -17.34 12.64 -3.61
C ALA A 33 -16.45 12.16 -4.76
N ASP A 34 -16.72 12.67 -5.97
CA ASP A 34 -15.88 12.48 -7.16
C ASP A 34 -16.12 13.62 -8.16
N MET A 35 -15.06 14.16 -8.76
CA MET A 35 -15.16 15.21 -9.78
C MET A 35 -15.86 14.73 -11.07
N ASN A 36 -15.86 13.42 -11.33
CA ASN A 36 -16.57 12.81 -12.45
C ASN A 36 -18.03 12.55 -12.06
N GLU A 37 -18.93 13.46 -12.40
CA GLU A 37 -20.37 13.37 -12.08
C GLU A 37 -21.03 12.08 -12.56
N ARG A 38 -20.61 11.56 -13.71
CA ARG A 38 -21.15 10.28 -14.22
C ARG A 38 -20.81 9.12 -13.31
N LEU A 39 -19.51 9.01 -12.93
CA LEU A 39 -19.04 7.97 -12.01
C LEU A 39 -19.66 8.15 -10.63
N LEU A 40 -19.73 9.40 -10.15
CA LEU A 40 -20.36 9.77 -8.88
C LEU A 40 -21.79 9.24 -8.80
N ASN A 41 -22.61 9.54 -9.80
CA ASN A 41 -24.01 9.09 -9.84
C ASN A 41 -24.12 7.57 -9.98
N GLU A 42 -23.33 6.95 -10.87
CA GLU A 42 -23.33 5.49 -11.04
C GLU A 42 -23.04 4.76 -9.72
N ILE A 43 -22.01 5.18 -8.99
CA ILE A 43 -21.61 4.51 -7.75
C ILE A 43 -22.59 4.82 -6.62
N ALA A 44 -23.03 6.06 -6.50
CA ALA A 44 -24.02 6.45 -5.49
C ALA A 44 -25.34 5.69 -5.65
N ASP A 45 -25.84 5.54 -6.90
CA ASP A 45 -27.06 4.76 -7.19
C ASP A 45 -26.86 3.28 -6.87
N ARG A 46 -25.73 2.70 -7.30
CA ARG A 46 -25.40 1.27 -7.07
C ARG A 46 -25.40 0.89 -5.60
N TYR A 47 -24.90 1.76 -4.74
CA TYR A 47 -24.73 1.48 -3.30
C TYR A 47 -25.75 2.20 -2.41
N GLY A 48 -26.72 2.90 -2.99
CA GLY A 48 -27.79 3.58 -2.26
C GLY A 48 -27.28 4.76 -1.39
N VAL A 49 -26.23 5.48 -1.86
CA VAL A 49 -25.70 6.65 -1.16
C VAL A 49 -26.41 7.90 -1.69
N GLU A 50 -27.15 8.59 -0.82
CA GLU A 50 -27.95 9.75 -1.22
C GLU A 50 -27.12 11.03 -1.40
N LYS A 51 -26.12 11.25 -0.50
CA LYS A 51 -25.33 12.48 -0.48
C LYS A 51 -24.18 12.39 -1.45
N ARG A 52 -24.19 13.26 -2.47
CA ARG A 52 -23.25 13.25 -3.60
C ARG A 52 -22.62 14.61 -3.76
N TYR A 53 -21.31 14.63 -3.91
CA TYR A 53 -20.54 15.86 -4.02
C TYR A 53 -19.54 15.78 -5.17
N THR A 54 -19.40 16.86 -5.94
CA THR A 54 -18.32 17.00 -6.93
C THR A 54 -17.05 17.59 -6.32
N SER A 55 -17.14 18.13 -5.09
CA SER A 55 -16.03 18.65 -4.28
C SER A 55 -15.96 17.88 -2.96
N ALA A 56 -14.74 17.44 -2.62
CA ALA A 56 -14.44 16.81 -1.34
C ALA A 56 -14.60 17.81 -0.18
N GLU A 57 -14.16 19.06 -0.39
CA GLU A 57 -14.24 20.15 0.58
C GLU A 57 -15.71 20.45 0.93
N ASP A 58 -16.59 20.48 -0.08
CA ASP A 58 -18.01 20.67 0.12
C ASP A 58 -18.65 19.54 0.94
N MET A 59 -18.25 18.30 0.67
CA MET A 59 -18.68 17.14 1.46
C MET A 59 -18.23 17.26 2.91
N LEU A 60 -16.96 17.55 3.14
CA LEU A 60 -16.39 17.69 4.48
C LEU A 60 -17.01 18.86 5.26
N ALA A 61 -17.40 19.95 4.60
CA ALA A 61 -18.01 21.11 5.22
C ALA A 61 -19.52 20.93 5.56
N LYS A 62 -20.24 20.09 4.79
CA LYS A 62 -21.69 19.96 4.88
C LYS A 62 -22.17 18.71 5.63
N GLU A 63 -21.33 17.68 5.69
CA GLU A 63 -21.70 16.40 6.29
C GLU A 63 -21.01 16.19 7.65
N HIS A 64 -21.76 15.63 8.60
CA HIS A 64 -21.17 15.17 9.85
C HIS A 64 -20.63 13.75 9.65
N LEU A 65 -19.30 13.63 9.49
CA LEU A 65 -18.60 12.39 9.25
C LEU A 65 -17.69 12.04 10.43
N ASP A 66 -17.70 10.77 10.85
CA ASP A 66 -16.75 10.25 11.84
C ASP A 66 -15.43 9.88 11.18
N ALA A 67 -15.51 9.37 9.94
CA ALA A 67 -14.32 8.95 9.19
C ALA A 67 -14.48 9.17 7.68
N VAL A 68 -13.34 9.30 7.01
CA VAL A 68 -13.27 9.48 5.56
C VAL A 68 -12.28 8.50 4.96
N SER A 69 -12.63 7.95 3.80
CA SER A 69 -11.69 7.19 2.99
C SER A 69 -11.26 8.00 1.77
N ILE A 70 -9.94 8.13 1.55
CA ILE A 70 -9.33 8.90 0.48
C ILE A 70 -8.74 7.95 -0.55
N VAL A 71 -9.28 8.00 -1.78
CA VAL A 71 -9.02 7.05 -2.88
C VAL A 71 -8.81 7.80 -4.20
N THR A 72 -8.12 8.90 -4.14
CA THR A 72 -7.82 9.79 -5.25
C THR A 72 -6.45 9.47 -5.88
N PRO A 73 -6.02 10.13 -6.96
CA PRO A 73 -4.61 10.11 -7.35
C PRO A 73 -3.69 10.61 -6.22
N ASN A 74 -2.48 10.07 -6.16
CA ASN A 74 -1.52 10.23 -5.05
C ASN A 74 -1.32 11.69 -4.61
N LYS A 75 -1.24 12.62 -5.58
CA LYS A 75 -1.09 14.06 -5.33
C LYS A 75 -2.12 14.64 -4.36
N PHE A 76 -3.31 14.04 -4.29
CA PHE A 76 -4.41 14.56 -3.48
C PHE A 76 -4.52 13.87 -2.12
N HIS A 77 -3.70 12.85 -1.84
CA HIS A 77 -3.77 12.13 -0.56
C HIS A 77 -3.48 13.04 0.62
N ALA A 78 -2.36 13.77 0.60
CA ALA A 78 -1.98 14.65 1.70
C ALA A 78 -2.98 15.82 1.90
N PRO A 79 -3.29 16.66 0.91
CA PRO A 79 -4.19 17.78 1.13
C PRO A 79 -5.59 17.34 1.59
N LEU A 80 -6.13 16.24 1.04
CA LEU A 80 -7.44 15.74 1.45
C LEU A 80 -7.42 15.09 2.85
N THR A 81 -6.32 14.42 3.22
CA THR A 81 -6.15 13.89 4.57
C THR A 81 -6.10 15.01 5.60
N LEU A 82 -5.34 16.07 5.33
CA LEU A 82 -5.26 17.23 6.21
C LEU A 82 -6.61 17.92 6.36
N ALA A 83 -7.36 18.09 5.25
CA ALA A 83 -8.71 18.65 5.28
C ALA A 83 -9.69 17.78 6.08
N ALA A 84 -9.66 16.45 5.90
CA ALA A 84 -10.50 15.52 6.64
C ALA A 84 -10.19 15.52 8.14
N ILE A 85 -8.90 15.55 8.53
CA ILE A 85 -8.48 15.64 9.93
C ILE A 85 -8.94 16.98 10.54
N ALA A 86 -8.79 18.09 9.81
CA ALA A 86 -9.26 19.41 10.26
C ALA A 86 -10.79 19.46 10.43
N ALA A 87 -11.54 18.71 9.63
CA ALA A 87 -12.98 18.51 9.78
C ALA A 87 -13.36 17.53 10.91
N GLY A 88 -12.37 17.01 11.66
CA GLY A 88 -12.59 16.12 12.80
C GLY A 88 -12.78 14.65 12.45
N CYS A 89 -12.43 14.22 11.24
CA CYS A 89 -12.57 12.84 10.78
C CYS A 89 -11.35 11.97 11.08
N HIS A 90 -11.57 10.68 11.34
CA HIS A 90 -10.57 9.64 11.19
C HIS A 90 -10.35 9.36 9.70
N VAL A 91 -9.16 8.89 9.29
CA VAL A 91 -8.83 8.71 7.87
C VAL A 91 -8.31 7.32 7.56
N LEU A 92 -8.90 6.69 6.53
CA LEU A 92 -8.30 5.59 5.77
C LEU A 92 -7.80 6.16 4.43
N CYS A 93 -6.49 6.24 4.25
CA CYS A 93 -5.89 6.73 3.01
C CYS A 93 -5.39 5.56 2.16
N GLU A 94 -5.62 5.61 0.84
CA GLU A 94 -5.00 4.68 -0.10
C GLU A 94 -3.47 4.81 -0.10
N LYS A 95 -2.84 3.73 -0.49
CA LYS A 95 -1.39 3.70 -0.73
C LYS A 95 -1.07 4.36 -2.11
N PRO A 96 0.11 4.94 -2.27
CA PRO A 96 1.07 5.33 -1.23
C PRO A 96 0.47 6.38 -0.30
N MET A 97 1.01 6.53 0.91
CA MET A 97 0.48 7.49 1.88
C MET A 97 0.41 8.91 1.33
N ALA A 98 1.46 9.34 0.59
CA ALA A 98 1.59 10.66 0.00
C ALA A 98 2.50 10.62 -1.24
N MET A 99 2.80 11.79 -1.82
CA MET A 99 3.76 11.92 -2.92
C MET A 99 5.22 11.76 -2.47
N ASN A 100 5.50 12.05 -1.20
CA ASN A 100 6.82 12.03 -0.57
C ASN A 100 6.72 11.93 0.95
N ALA A 101 7.88 11.73 1.61
CA ALA A 101 7.96 11.57 3.07
C ALA A 101 7.64 12.87 3.83
N ALA A 102 7.88 14.05 3.26
CA ALA A 102 7.56 15.31 3.91
C ALA A 102 6.03 15.48 4.05
N GLU A 103 5.28 15.27 2.98
CA GLU A 103 3.82 15.26 3.00
C GLU A 103 3.27 14.17 3.96
N ALA A 104 3.86 12.96 3.94
CA ALA A 104 3.47 11.88 4.85
C ALA A 104 3.70 12.27 6.32
N ARG A 105 4.79 12.99 6.63
CA ARG A 105 5.06 13.53 7.96
C ARG A 105 3.99 14.52 8.39
N GLU A 106 3.63 15.45 7.51
CA GLU A 106 2.57 16.44 7.81
C GLU A 106 1.23 15.77 8.10
N MET A 107 0.86 14.73 7.33
CA MET A 107 -0.36 13.95 7.57
C MET A 107 -0.33 13.27 8.93
N LEU A 108 0.80 12.63 9.29
CA LEU A 108 0.96 11.93 10.55
C LEU A 108 0.89 12.90 11.74
N ASP A 109 1.63 14.01 11.68
CA ASP A 109 1.69 15.01 12.74
C ASP A 109 0.30 15.64 12.97
N ALA A 110 -0.44 15.93 11.88
CA ALA A 110 -1.80 16.42 11.96
C ALA A 110 -2.75 15.42 12.64
N ALA A 111 -2.66 14.14 12.27
CA ALA A 111 -3.48 13.08 12.85
C ALA A 111 -3.20 12.90 14.34
N GLN A 112 -1.92 12.86 14.73
CA GLN A 112 -1.50 12.74 16.12
C GLN A 112 -1.95 13.95 16.95
N LYS A 113 -1.75 15.17 16.45
CA LYS A 113 -2.18 16.41 17.12
C LYS A 113 -3.69 16.47 17.34
N ALA A 114 -4.47 15.97 16.36
CA ALA A 114 -5.93 15.95 16.44
C ALA A 114 -6.50 14.73 17.21
N GLY A 115 -5.66 13.77 17.63
CA GLY A 115 -6.08 12.51 18.22
C GLY A 115 -6.93 11.65 17.28
N LYS A 116 -6.62 11.69 15.97
CA LYS A 116 -7.36 10.95 14.94
C LYS A 116 -6.56 9.75 14.44
N HIS A 117 -7.26 8.67 14.13
CA HIS A 117 -6.67 7.53 13.46
C HIS A 117 -6.35 7.90 12.01
N LEU A 118 -5.13 7.58 11.58
CA LEU A 118 -4.69 7.61 10.20
C LEU A 118 -4.19 6.21 9.84
N MET A 119 -4.98 5.46 9.10
CA MET A 119 -4.63 4.14 8.57
C MET A 119 -4.29 4.25 7.09
N ILE A 120 -3.24 3.56 6.65
CA ILE A 120 -2.87 3.45 5.24
C ILE A 120 -3.36 2.11 4.71
N ASN A 121 -3.99 2.09 3.53
CA ASN A 121 -4.58 0.86 2.97
C ASN A 121 -3.52 -0.11 2.39
N PHE A 122 -2.66 -0.65 3.25
CA PHE A 122 -1.73 -1.71 2.91
C PHE A 122 -2.46 -3.06 2.81
N SER A 123 -3.24 -3.22 1.76
CA SER A 123 -4.20 -4.32 1.59
C SER A 123 -3.59 -5.72 1.60
N TYR A 124 -2.30 -5.88 1.23
CA TYR A 124 -1.62 -7.18 1.24
C TYR A 124 -1.38 -7.76 2.63
N ARG A 125 -1.43 -6.96 3.69
CA ARG A 125 -1.43 -7.44 5.08
C ARG A 125 -2.72 -8.20 5.42
N PHE A 126 -3.84 -7.83 4.76
CA PHE A 126 -5.18 -8.39 4.96
C PHE A 126 -5.44 -9.58 4.02
N ASN A 127 -4.42 -10.37 3.77
CA ASN A 127 -4.46 -11.63 3.03
C ASN A 127 -4.21 -12.80 3.98
N GLU A 128 -4.93 -13.89 3.81
CA GLU A 128 -4.85 -15.07 4.69
C GLU A 128 -3.43 -15.65 4.76
N MET A 129 -2.72 -15.71 3.62
CA MET A 129 -1.34 -16.19 3.57
C MET A 129 -0.40 -15.25 4.32
N SER A 130 -0.56 -13.94 4.16
CA SER A 130 0.24 -12.93 4.85
C SER A 130 0.04 -13.01 6.35
N MET A 131 -1.20 -13.14 6.81
CA MET A 131 -1.53 -13.28 8.24
C MET A 131 -0.98 -14.58 8.83
N ALA A 132 -1.09 -15.68 8.11
CA ALA A 132 -0.53 -16.96 8.55
C ALA A 132 1.00 -16.89 8.67
N LEU A 133 1.68 -16.32 7.68
CA LEU A 133 3.13 -16.12 7.76
C LEU A 133 3.51 -15.20 8.91
N LYS A 134 2.79 -14.09 9.12
CA LYS A 134 3.04 -13.15 10.23
C LYS A 134 2.94 -13.84 11.59
N GLN A 135 1.95 -14.68 11.79
CA GLN A 135 1.82 -15.45 13.03
C GLN A 135 3.04 -16.36 13.29
N GLN A 136 3.59 -17.00 12.26
CA GLN A 136 4.78 -17.84 12.39
C GLN A 136 6.05 -17.01 12.67
N VAL A 137 6.16 -15.85 12.02
CA VAL A 137 7.28 -14.92 12.30
C VAL A 137 7.20 -14.40 13.73
N ASP A 138 6.01 -13.95 14.17
CA ASP A 138 5.81 -13.43 15.53
C ASP A 138 6.00 -14.50 16.62
N ALA A 139 5.72 -15.76 16.30
CA ALA A 139 6.06 -16.91 17.14
C ALA A 139 7.56 -17.22 17.16
N GLY A 140 8.36 -16.46 16.40
CA GLY A 140 9.81 -16.58 16.36
C GLY A 140 10.32 -17.77 15.55
N LEU A 141 9.52 -18.36 14.67
CA LEU A 141 9.91 -19.57 13.92
C LEU A 141 11.14 -19.32 13.02
N LEU A 142 11.25 -18.11 12.42
CA LEU A 142 12.36 -17.78 11.54
C LEU A 142 13.67 -17.45 12.28
N GLY A 143 13.62 -17.16 13.58
CA GLY A 143 14.76 -16.58 14.29
C GLY A 143 15.01 -15.13 13.85
N GLU A 144 16.27 -14.73 13.75
CA GLU A 144 16.65 -13.41 13.23
C GLU A 144 16.55 -13.41 11.71
N ILE A 145 15.75 -12.51 11.16
CA ILE A 145 15.66 -12.31 9.71
C ILE A 145 16.82 -11.40 9.29
N TYR A 146 17.77 -11.93 8.52
CA TYR A 146 18.99 -11.21 8.13
C TYR A 146 19.00 -10.77 6.66
N PHE A 147 18.16 -11.40 5.81
CA PHE A 147 18.05 -11.05 4.40
C PHE A 147 16.61 -11.25 3.90
N GLY A 148 16.21 -10.43 2.94
CA GLY A 148 14.94 -10.58 2.24
C GLY A 148 15.02 -10.08 0.80
N ARG A 149 14.09 -10.55 -0.02
CA ARG A 149 13.83 -10.04 -1.36
C ARG A 149 12.33 -9.94 -1.60
N THR A 150 11.89 -8.82 -2.17
CA THR A 150 10.50 -8.62 -2.53
C THR A 150 10.39 -8.05 -3.93
N VAL A 151 9.49 -8.60 -4.74
CA VAL A 151 9.42 -8.34 -6.18
C VAL A 151 7.96 -8.22 -6.62
N TRP A 152 7.69 -7.26 -7.49
CA TRP A 152 6.49 -7.22 -8.31
C TRP A 152 6.83 -6.79 -9.73
N HIS A 153 6.91 -7.74 -10.63
CA HIS A 153 7.18 -7.49 -12.05
C HIS A 153 5.97 -7.82 -12.90
N ARG A 154 5.67 -6.94 -13.86
CA ARG A 154 4.75 -7.17 -14.95
C ARG A 154 5.51 -7.22 -16.27
N ARG A 155 5.12 -8.15 -17.15
CA ARG A 155 5.71 -8.24 -18.48
C ARG A 155 5.31 -7.05 -19.35
N ARG A 156 4.03 -6.70 -19.37
CA ARG A 156 3.44 -5.56 -20.10
C ARG A 156 2.18 -5.09 -19.38
N GLY A 157 2.36 -4.52 -18.22
CA GLY A 157 1.29 -4.02 -17.36
C GLY A 157 1.38 -2.51 -17.11
N LEU A 158 1.87 -1.77 -18.11
CA LEU A 158 1.88 -0.31 -18.04
C LEU A 158 0.45 0.22 -17.89
N PRO A 159 0.19 1.17 -16.99
CA PRO A 159 -1.08 1.87 -16.95
C PRO A 159 -1.29 2.61 -18.27
N GLY A 160 -2.55 2.79 -18.67
CA GLY A 160 -2.88 3.45 -19.94
C GLY A 160 -2.23 4.83 -20.05
N PHE A 161 -1.61 5.12 -21.19
CA PHE A 161 -0.94 6.40 -21.44
C PHE A 161 -1.95 7.56 -21.49
N GLY A 162 -1.57 8.68 -20.87
CA GLY A 162 -2.43 9.87 -20.69
C GLY A 162 -3.23 9.89 -19.41
N GLY A 163 -3.21 8.81 -18.62
CA GLY A 163 -3.70 8.78 -17.23
C GLY A 163 -2.68 9.39 -16.25
N TRP A 164 -3.09 9.55 -15.00
CA TRP A 164 -2.27 10.19 -13.96
C TRP A 164 -1.06 9.31 -13.51
N PHE A 165 -1.13 7.98 -13.64
CA PHE A 165 -0.06 7.06 -13.24
C PHE A 165 1.27 7.30 -13.95
N GLY A 166 1.24 7.64 -15.26
CA GLY A 166 2.43 7.91 -16.05
C GLY A 166 2.95 9.34 -15.94
N GLN A 167 2.39 10.17 -15.06
CA GLN A 167 2.74 11.58 -14.85
C GLN A 167 3.30 11.79 -13.44
N LYS A 168 4.61 12.01 -13.33
CA LYS A 168 5.30 12.16 -12.05
C LYS A 168 4.68 13.23 -11.15
N ALA A 169 4.20 14.32 -11.75
CA ALA A 169 3.54 15.41 -11.02
C ALA A 169 2.22 15.00 -10.32
N LEU A 170 1.63 13.85 -10.68
CA LEU A 170 0.38 13.34 -10.12
C LEU A 170 0.56 12.04 -9.33
N SER A 171 1.54 11.21 -9.75
CA SER A 171 1.79 9.89 -9.16
C SER A 171 2.96 9.87 -8.17
N GLY A 172 3.92 10.80 -8.28
CA GLY A 172 5.17 10.80 -7.52
C GLY A 172 6.26 9.93 -8.12
N GLY A 173 5.90 8.91 -8.90
CA GLY A 173 6.78 7.96 -9.55
C GLY A 173 6.02 6.88 -10.31
N GLY A 174 6.74 5.87 -10.77
CA GLY A 174 6.19 4.74 -11.54
C GLY A 174 5.94 3.48 -10.68
N PRO A 175 6.39 2.29 -11.16
CA PRO A 175 6.10 1.02 -10.49
C PRO A 175 6.67 0.90 -9.07
N LEU A 176 7.72 1.63 -8.70
CA LEU A 176 8.26 1.56 -7.35
C LEU A 176 7.25 2.07 -6.32
N ILE A 177 6.67 3.24 -6.56
CA ILE A 177 5.68 3.85 -5.66
C ILE A 177 4.27 3.22 -5.84
N ASP A 178 3.96 2.60 -6.99
CA ASP A 178 2.67 1.95 -7.25
C ASP A 178 2.62 0.48 -6.81
N LEU A 179 3.53 -0.35 -7.32
CA LEU A 179 3.60 -1.80 -7.06
C LEU A 179 4.59 -2.13 -5.93
N GLY A 180 5.75 -1.49 -5.99
CA GLY A 180 6.83 -1.69 -5.03
C GLY A 180 6.40 -1.37 -3.61
N VAL A 181 5.62 -0.32 -3.42
CA VAL A 181 5.06 0.08 -2.12
C VAL A 181 4.32 -1.06 -1.41
N HIS A 182 3.54 -1.86 -2.12
CA HIS A 182 2.80 -2.99 -1.55
C HIS A 182 3.73 -4.11 -1.08
N ARG A 183 4.72 -4.43 -1.91
CA ARG A 183 5.65 -5.54 -1.61
C ARG A 183 6.68 -5.12 -0.57
N LEU A 184 7.11 -3.86 -0.59
CA LEU A 184 7.98 -3.26 0.42
C LEU A 184 7.28 -3.27 1.78
N ASP A 185 6.05 -2.77 1.85
CA ASP A 185 5.25 -2.78 3.08
C ASP A 185 5.09 -4.18 3.65
N LEU A 186 4.68 -5.15 2.81
CA LEU A 186 4.50 -6.54 3.26
C LEU A 186 5.79 -7.13 3.82
N ALA A 187 6.93 -6.92 3.14
CA ALA A 187 8.22 -7.41 3.61
C ALA A 187 8.62 -6.76 4.94
N LEU A 188 8.50 -5.44 5.07
CA LEU A 188 8.79 -4.70 6.29
C LEU A 188 7.90 -5.17 7.45
N TRP A 189 6.61 -5.35 7.20
CA TRP A 189 5.65 -5.82 8.21
C TRP A 189 5.99 -7.24 8.70
N LEU A 190 6.33 -8.16 7.79
CA LEU A 190 6.79 -9.49 8.16
C LEU A 190 8.12 -9.45 8.92
N MET A 191 9.03 -8.52 8.58
CA MET A 191 10.31 -8.33 9.28
C MET A 191 10.19 -7.59 10.63
N GLY A 192 8.98 -7.12 11.01
CA GLY A 192 8.77 -6.36 12.24
C GLY A 192 9.19 -4.89 12.14
N TYR A 193 9.25 -4.32 10.95
CA TYR A 193 9.61 -2.92 10.66
C TYR A 193 10.97 -2.50 11.23
N PRO A 194 12.05 -3.18 10.91
CA PRO A 194 13.38 -2.78 11.37
C PRO A 194 13.70 -1.36 10.88
N LYS A 195 14.49 -0.62 11.66
CA LYS A 195 14.86 0.75 11.31
C LYS A 195 15.81 0.74 10.11
N PRO A 196 15.47 1.39 8.98
CA PRO A 196 16.37 1.51 7.84
C PRO A 196 17.50 2.48 8.16
N VAL A 197 18.70 2.20 7.63
CA VAL A 197 19.89 3.03 7.82
C VAL A 197 20.28 3.74 6.53
N TRP A 198 20.38 2.99 5.44
CA TRP A 198 20.68 3.53 4.12
C TRP A 198 20.10 2.66 3.00
N VAL A 199 19.98 3.24 1.84
CA VAL A 199 19.51 2.56 0.63
C VAL A 199 20.43 2.80 -0.55
N MET A 200 20.40 1.86 -1.51
CA MET A 200 20.95 2.04 -2.86
C MET A 200 19.87 1.69 -3.85
N GLY A 201 19.52 2.62 -4.75
CA GLY A 201 18.45 2.47 -5.73
C GLY A 201 18.89 2.71 -7.16
N SER A 202 18.15 2.14 -8.10
CA SER A 202 18.26 2.40 -9.54
C SER A 202 16.87 2.41 -10.17
N THR A 203 16.65 3.34 -11.09
CA THR A 203 15.41 3.46 -11.86
C THR A 203 15.71 3.46 -13.35
N TYR A 204 14.80 2.89 -14.14
CA TYR A 204 14.94 2.76 -15.60
C TYR A 204 13.65 3.19 -16.28
N GLN A 205 13.76 3.84 -17.45
CA GLN A 205 12.64 4.39 -18.20
C GLN A 205 12.79 4.05 -19.70
N HIS A 206 12.91 2.77 -20.00
CA HIS A 206 13.21 2.33 -21.37
C HIS A 206 11.99 1.92 -22.18
N LEU A 207 11.14 1.06 -21.59
CA LEU A 207 10.02 0.47 -22.33
C LEU A 207 8.79 1.39 -22.34
N GLY A 208 8.47 1.99 -21.19
CA GLY A 208 7.32 2.89 -21.03
C GLY A 208 7.43 4.12 -21.94
N SER A 209 8.57 4.80 -21.93
CA SER A 209 8.80 5.99 -22.75
C SER A 209 8.75 5.68 -24.25
N ALA A 210 9.37 4.55 -24.70
CA ALA A 210 9.34 4.18 -26.10
C ALA A 210 7.92 3.84 -26.59
N LEU A 211 7.10 3.21 -25.75
CA LEU A 211 5.70 2.89 -26.06
C LEU A 211 4.81 4.15 -26.05
N ALA A 212 5.00 5.03 -25.10
CA ALA A 212 4.26 6.29 -25.02
C ALA A 212 4.55 7.20 -26.22
N GLN A 213 5.82 7.31 -26.61
CA GLN A 213 6.24 8.09 -27.79
C GLN A 213 5.54 7.62 -29.05
N LYS A 214 5.43 6.29 -29.27
CA LYS A 214 4.70 5.72 -30.43
C LYS A 214 3.22 6.11 -30.46
N GLN A 215 2.65 6.45 -29.31
CA GLN A 215 1.24 6.85 -29.17
C GLN A 215 1.05 8.37 -29.06
N GLY A 216 2.13 9.17 -29.14
CA GLY A 216 2.09 10.62 -28.96
C GLY A 216 1.64 11.04 -27.55
N LYS A 217 1.99 10.24 -26.51
CA LYS A 217 1.61 10.47 -25.13
C LYS A 217 2.83 10.75 -24.24
N THR A 218 2.58 11.41 -23.11
CA THR A 218 3.60 11.66 -22.08
C THR A 218 3.71 10.48 -21.13
N PHE A 219 4.97 10.14 -20.78
CA PHE A 219 5.30 9.17 -19.73
C PHE A 219 6.65 9.59 -19.15
N ASP A 220 6.67 10.12 -17.93
CA ASP A 220 7.82 10.76 -17.29
C ASP A 220 8.23 10.12 -15.95
N VAL A 221 7.81 8.88 -15.74
CA VAL A 221 8.16 8.04 -14.57
C VAL A 221 8.99 6.84 -15.01
N GLU A 222 9.61 6.15 -14.08
CA GLU A 222 10.29 4.89 -14.36
C GLU A 222 9.29 3.79 -14.77
N ASP A 223 9.77 2.77 -15.51
CA ASP A 223 9.02 1.55 -15.83
C ASP A 223 9.57 0.31 -15.11
N LEU A 224 10.77 0.44 -14.52
CA LEU A 224 11.41 -0.52 -13.64
C LEU A 224 12.26 0.20 -12.60
N ALA A 225 12.20 -0.28 -11.36
CA ALA A 225 13.09 0.12 -10.28
C ALA A 225 13.58 -1.10 -9.51
N ALA A 226 14.80 -0.99 -8.98
CA ALA A 226 15.40 -1.95 -8.08
C ALA A 226 16.18 -1.22 -6.98
N GLY A 227 16.24 -1.82 -5.80
CA GLY A 227 17.00 -1.23 -4.72
C GLY A 227 17.33 -2.19 -3.60
N MET A 228 18.30 -1.78 -2.77
CA MET A 228 18.74 -2.46 -1.58
C MET A 228 18.58 -1.53 -0.38
N ILE A 229 18.01 -2.06 0.70
CA ILE A 229 17.78 -1.35 1.95
C ILE A 229 18.60 -2.05 3.04
N ARG A 230 19.42 -1.31 3.77
CA ARG A 230 20.16 -1.78 4.93
C ARG A 230 19.50 -1.32 6.20
N PHE A 231 19.32 -2.22 7.16
CA PHE A 231 18.70 -1.97 8.45
C PHE A 231 19.72 -1.95 9.61
N GLU A 232 19.37 -1.28 10.71
CA GLU A 232 20.20 -1.11 11.90
C GLU A 232 20.58 -2.46 12.56
N ASN A 233 19.67 -3.44 12.52
CA ASN A 233 19.92 -4.80 13.02
C ASN A 233 20.82 -5.65 12.09
N GLY A 234 21.38 -5.06 11.04
CA GLY A 234 22.24 -5.74 10.09
C GLY A 234 21.51 -6.47 8.97
N ALA A 235 20.16 -6.52 8.96
CA ALA A 235 19.41 -7.12 7.87
C ALA A 235 19.50 -6.31 6.57
N THR A 236 19.25 -6.97 5.44
CA THR A 236 19.17 -6.36 4.11
C THR A 236 17.91 -6.81 3.40
N LEU A 237 17.21 -5.88 2.75
CA LEU A 237 16.06 -6.18 1.89
C LEU A 237 16.31 -5.67 0.47
N MET A 238 16.14 -6.55 -0.51
CA MET A 238 16.10 -6.20 -1.92
C MET A 238 14.65 -5.94 -2.34
N VAL A 239 14.39 -4.84 -3.06
CA VAL A 239 13.08 -4.50 -3.61
C VAL A 239 13.18 -4.29 -5.11
N GLU A 240 12.24 -4.86 -5.86
CA GLU A 240 12.15 -4.71 -7.31
C GLU A 240 10.69 -4.49 -7.70
N ALA A 241 10.45 -3.54 -8.60
CA ALA A 241 9.12 -3.29 -9.14
C ALA A 241 9.20 -2.91 -10.62
N SER A 242 8.31 -3.44 -11.45
CA SER A 242 8.25 -3.08 -12.85
C SER A 242 6.85 -3.19 -13.43
N TRP A 243 6.44 -2.20 -14.22
CA TRP A 243 5.25 -2.29 -15.07
C TRP A 243 5.53 -2.97 -16.42
N ALA A 244 6.81 -2.99 -16.85
CA ALA A 244 7.23 -3.59 -18.11
C ALA A 244 8.64 -4.15 -17.99
N ALA A 245 8.74 -5.47 -17.93
CA ALA A 245 10.00 -6.19 -17.94
C ALA A 245 9.97 -7.30 -18.98
N ASN A 246 11.14 -7.67 -19.52
CA ASN A 246 11.25 -8.80 -20.44
C ASN A 246 11.42 -10.10 -19.66
N ILE A 247 10.35 -10.51 -19.00
CA ILE A 247 10.24 -11.75 -18.21
C ILE A 247 9.30 -12.73 -18.91
N LYS A 248 9.28 -13.99 -18.44
CA LYS A 248 8.40 -15.03 -18.98
C LYS A 248 6.95 -14.79 -18.57
N GLU A 249 6.74 -14.54 -17.28
CA GLU A 249 5.45 -14.39 -16.65
C GLU A 249 4.77 -13.08 -17.08
N SER A 250 3.45 -13.08 -17.21
CA SER A 250 2.68 -11.83 -17.42
C SER A 250 2.71 -10.96 -16.16
N GLU A 251 2.67 -11.61 -14.98
CA GLU A 251 2.78 -10.97 -13.68
C GLU A 251 3.46 -11.89 -12.66
N PHE A 252 4.52 -11.40 -12.03
CA PHE A 252 5.29 -12.12 -11.02
C PHE A 252 5.38 -11.32 -9.73
N MET A 253 4.91 -11.92 -8.63
CA MET A 253 4.97 -11.36 -7.28
C MET A 253 5.59 -12.37 -6.32
N GLU A 254 6.64 -11.98 -5.63
CA GLU A 254 7.27 -12.80 -4.59
C GLU A 254 7.75 -11.92 -3.43
N THR A 255 7.58 -12.40 -2.20
CA THR A 255 8.30 -11.94 -1.01
C THR A 255 8.94 -13.14 -0.35
N ARG A 256 10.26 -13.10 -0.20
CA ARG A 256 11.08 -14.16 0.39
C ARG A 256 11.92 -13.57 1.52
N LEU A 257 11.89 -14.22 2.69
CA LEU A 257 12.69 -13.85 3.84
C LEU A 257 13.54 -15.02 4.31
N TYR A 258 14.76 -14.71 4.74
CA TYR A 258 15.75 -15.66 5.23
C TYR A 258 16.05 -15.35 6.69
N GLY A 259 15.69 -16.28 7.56
CA GLY A 259 16.00 -16.21 8.98
C GLY A 259 17.07 -17.23 9.39
N THR A 260 17.58 -17.08 10.59
CA THR A 260 18.64 -17.96 11.13
C THR A 260 18.15 -19.38 11.46
N ARG A 261 16.81 -19.59 11.57
CA ARG A 261 16.21 -20.89 11.90
C ARG A 261 15.28 -21.42 10.79
N ALA A 262 14.67 -20.53 10.03
CA ALA A 262 13.81 -20.90 8.91
C ALA A 262 13.78 -19.76 7.88
N GLY A 263 13.38 -20.08 6.65
CA GLY A 263 13.03 -19.12 5.62
C GLY A 263 11.56 -19.20 5.26
N LEU A 264 11.06 -18.16 4.60
CA LEU A 264 9.68 -18.17 4.07
C LEU A 264 9.62 -17.63 2.64
N VAL A 265 8.57 -18.00 1.93
CA VAL A 265 8.18 -17.39 0.66
C VAL A 265 6.67 -17.23 0.60
N GLN A 266 6.24 -16.10 0.08
CA GLN A 266 4.88 -15.89 -0.43
C GLN A 266 5.00 -15.48 -1.90
N ARG A 267 4.31 -16.19 -2.78
CA ARG A 267 4.30 -15.86 -4.23
C ARG A 267 2.90 -16.01 -4.82
N ASN A 268 2.68 -15.31 -5.94
CA ASN A 268 1.42 -15.44 -6.66
C ASN A 268 1.34 -16.75 -7.43
N LEU A 269 0.11 -17.24 -7.60
CA LEU A 269 -0.23 -18.42 -8.37
C LEU A 269 -0.84 -18.04 -9.71
N ASP A 270 -0.51 -18.81 -10.75
CA ASP A 270 -1.10 -18.72 -12.10
C ASP A 270 -1.04 -17.27 -12.63
N GLU A 271 0.04 -16.56 -12.31
CA GLU A 271 0.25 -15.15 -12.71
C GLU A 271 -0.91 -14.20 -12.26
N GLY A 272 -1.67 -14.60 -11.25
CA GLY A 272 -2.84 -13.88 -10.72
C GLY A 272 -2.63 -13.33 -9.31
N TYR A 273 -3.74 -13.02 -8.65
CA TYR A 273 -3.76 -12.41 -7.30
C TYR A 273 -4.13 -13.42 -6.19
N ARG A 274 -4.06 -14.71 -6.48
CA ARG A 274 -4.06 -15.76 -5.46
C ARG A 274 -2.61 -16.03 -5.05
N PHE A 275 -2.39 -16.33 -3.79
CA PHE A 275 -1.07 -16.55 -3.23
C PHE A 275 -0.94 -17.92 -2.62
N GLU A 276 0.27 -18.48 -2.66
CA GLU A 276 0.70 -19.56 -1.81
C GLU A 276 1.82 -19.07 -0.88
N ALA A 277 2.00 -19.78 0.21
CA ALA A 277 3.05 -19.49 1.17
C ALA A 277 3.67 -20.80 1.69
N GLU A 278 5.00 -20.79 1.80
CA GLU A 278 5.80 -21.90 2.25
C GLU A 278 6.84 -21.44 3.26
N ILE A 279 7.19 -22.33 4.18
CA ILE A 279 8.25 -22.11 5.18
C ILE A 279 9.25 -23.26 5.04
N PHE A 280 10.52 -22.96 5.01
CA PHE A 280 11.64 -23.88 4.83
C PHE A 280 12.47 -23.91 6.10
N LEU A 281 12.69 -25.10 6.67
CA LEU A 281 13.50 -25.25 7.88
C LEU A 281 14.28 -26.56 7.89
N GLU A 282 15.33 -26.58 8.71
CA GLU A 282 16.05 -27.79 9.07
C GLU A 282 15.71 -28.16 10.51
N LYS A 283 15.41 -29.44 10.74
CA LYS A 283 15.18 -29.97 12.08
C LYS A 283 15.79 -31.36 12.18
N ASP A 284 16.66 -31.57 13.17
CA ASP A 284 17.33 -32.83 13.45
C ASP A 284 18.08 -33.40 12.22
N GLY A 285 18.69 -32.49 11.41
CA GLY A 285 19.42 -32.83 10.19
C GLY A 285 18.56 -33.15 8.97
N ALA A 286 17.22 -33.00 9.07
CA ALA A 286 16.30 -33.17 7.95
C ALA A 286 15.73 -31.82 7.48
N HIS A 287 15.61 -31.65 6.15
CA HIS A 287 15.00 -30.47 5.54
C HIS A 287 13.49 -30.65 5.43
N PHE A 288 12.75 -29.60 5.75
CA PHE A 288 11.27 -29.58 5.67
C PHE A 288 10.80 -28.37 4.87
N ASP A 289 9.89 -28.61 3.94
CA ASP A 289 9.11 -27.63 3.22
C ASP A 289 7.67 -27.67 3.76
N MET A 290 7.30 -26.64 4.51
CA MET A 290 5.98 -26.53 5.10
C MET A 290 5.10 -25.64 4.24
N LYS A 291 4.16 -26.21 3.51
CA LYS A 291 3.18 -25.46 2.73
C LYS A 291 1.96 -25.12 3.59
N LEU A 292 1.51 -23.88 3.50
CA LEU A 292 0.29 -23.45 4.16
C LEU A 292 -0.94 -24.01 3.44
N HIS A 293 -1.82 -24.65 4.19
CA HIS A 293 -3.09 -25.21 3.74
C HIS A 293 -4.26 -24.74 4.60
N PRO A 294 -5.49 -24.71 4.06
CA PRO A 294 -6.68 -24.42 4.87
C PRO A 294 -6.85 -25.39 6.06
N PRO A 295 -7.49 -24.99 7.16
CA PRO A 295 -8.09 -23.66 7.35
C PRO A 295 -7.04 -22.58 7.63
N TYR A 296 -7.25 -21.42 7.02
CA TYR A 296 -6.40 -20.25 7.28
C TYR A 296 -6.94 -19.42 8.44
N PRO A 297 -6.10 -18.55 9.05
CA PRO A 297 -6.59 -17.57 10.01
C PRO A 297 -7.70 -16.73 9.38
N PRO A 298 -8.81 -16.46 10.11
CA PRO A 298 -9.84 -15.57 9.59
C PRO A 298 -9.28 -14.16 9.42
N VAL A 299 -9.47 -13.58 8.25
CA VAL A 299 -9.01 -12.23 7.91
C VAL A 299 -10.22 -11.41 7.47
N THR A 300 -10.40 -10.26 8.08
CA THR A 300 -11.33 -9.24 7.61
C THR A 300 -10.66 -8.35 6.57
N SER A 301 -11.45 -7.68 5.72
CA SER A 301 -10.89 -6.67 4.81
C SER A 301 -10.31 -5.49 5.59
N SER A 302 -9.39 -4.75 4.98
CA SER A 302 -8.84 -3.51 5.58
C SER A 302 -9.93 -2.50 5.92
N TYR A 303 -10.99 -2.46 5.14
CA TYR A 303 -12.17 -1.60 5.35
C TYR A 303 -12.93 -1.98 6.62
N TYR A 304 -13.23 -3.27 6.76
CA TYR A 304 -13.88 -3.82 7.95
C TYR A 304 -13.02 -3.57 9.19
N HIS A 305 -11.73 -3.89 9.10
CA HIS A 305 -10.76 -3.70 10.18
C HIS A 305 -10.65 -2.23 10.61
N PHE A 306 -10.64 -1.28 9.68
CA PHE A 306 -10.60 0.14 10.01
C PHE A 306 -11.79 0.55 10.88
N VAL A 307 -13.02 0.18 10.48
CA VAL A 307 -14.23 0.46 11.26
C VAL A 307 -14.19 -0.24 12.61
N ASP A 308 -13.77 -1.50 12.66
CA ASP A 308 -13.67 -2.28 13.91
C ASP A 308 -12.73 -1.62 14.92
N CYS A 309 -11.60 -1.07 14.44
CA CYS A 309 -10.67 -0.31 15.26
C CYS A 309 -11.29 0.98 15.83
N LEU A 310 -12.05 1.73 15.02
CA LEU A 310 -12.76 2.93 15.48
C LEU A 310 -13.83 2.61 16.53
N VAL A 311 -14.52 1.49 16.36
CA VAL A 311 -15.57 1.03 17.26
C VAL A 311 -14.99 0.53 18.59
N THR A 312 -13.89 -0.23 18.53
CA THR A 312 -13.32 -0.92 19.71
C THR A 312 -12.22 -0.14 20.41
N GLY A 313 -11.69 0.92 19.78
CA GLY A 313 -10.53 1.67 20.26
C GLY A 313 -9.20 0.90 20.14
N LYS A 314 -9.17 -0.23 19.44
CA LYS A 314 -7.94 -1.00 19.21
C LYS A 314 -7.06 -0.32 18.15
N PRO A 315 -5.73 -0.48 18.24
CA PRO A 315 -4.84 0.00 17.19
C PRO A 315 -5.10 -0.75 15.89
N HIS A 316 -4.98 -0.05 14.76
CA HIS A 316 -5.07 -0.68 13.44
C HIS A 316 -3.73 -1.27 12.98
N LEU A 317 -3.81 -2.24 12.07
CA LEU A 317 -2.64 -3.02 11.61
C LEU A 317 -1.72 -2.29 10.62
N ALA A 318 -2.13 -1.12 10.10
CA ALA A 318 -1.37 -0.37 9.11
C ALA A 318 -1.37 1.12 9.48
N THR A 319 -0.40 1.52 10.29
CA THR A 319 -0.37 2.85 10.93
C THR A 319 0.21 3.93 10.02
N GLY A 320 -0.07 5.21 10.35
CA GLY A 320 0.54 6.34 9.68
C GLY A 320 2.07 6.37 9.85
N GLU A 321 2.60 5.92 11.00
CA GLU A 321 4.04 5.80 11.26
C GLU A 321 4.71 4.79 10.33
N GLU A 322 4.06 3.65 10.09
CA GLU A 322 4.53 2.65 9.14
C GLU A 322 4.46 3.18 7.71
N GLY A 323 3.35 3.89 7.37
CA GLY A 323 3.19 4.61 6.11
C GLY A 323 4.32 5.59 5.84
N LEU A 324 4.63 6.43 6.83
CA LEU A 324 5.75 7.38 6.74
C LEU A 324 7.09 6.68 6.52
N ARG A 325 7.36 5.57 7.23
CA ARG A 325 8.61 4.82 7.06
C ARG A 325 8.74 4.24 5.65
N VAL A 326 7.64 3.74 5.09
CA VAL A 326 7.61 3.30 3.70
C VAL A 326 7.94 4.46 2.76
N MET A 327 7.33 5.64 2.96
CA MET A 327 7.62 6.82 2.13
C MET A 327 9.06 7.29 2.26
N GLN A 328 9.66 7.28 3.46
CA GLN A 328 11.07 7.62 3.66
C GLN A 328 12.00 6.70 2.85
N ILE A 329 11.72 5.39 2.83
CA ILE A 329 12.49 4.42 2.04
C ILE A 329 12.32 4.68 0.55
N LEU A 330 11.11 4.92 0.07
CA LEU A 330 10.84 5.19 -1.34
C LEU A 330 11.55 6.48 -1.82
N ASP A 331 11.46 7.56 -1.06
CA ASP A 331 12.13 8.82 -1.37
C ASP A 331 13.65 8.64 -1.45
N ALA A 332 14.23 7.96 -0.46
CA ALA A 332 15.66 7.68 -0.43
C ALA A 332 16.11 6.80 -1.61
N LEU A 333 15.30 5.82 -2.03
CA LEU A 333 15.57 5.01 -3.23
C LEU A 333 15.55 5.85 -4.51
N TYR A 334 14.56 6.73 -4.68
CA TYR A 334 14.52 7.67 -5.82
C TYR A 334 15.70 8.64 -5.80
N GLN A 335 16.04 9.19 -4.63
CA GLN A 335 17.19 10.06 -4.47
C GLN A 335 18.49 9.32 -4.81
N SER A 336 18.68 8.11 -4.30
CA SER A 336 19.83 7.27 -4.59
C SER A 336 19.98 6.97 -6.08
N ALA A 337 18.87 6.66 -6.75
CA ALA A 337 18.85 6.43 -8.20
C ALA A 337 19.26 7.68 -9.00
N ALA A 338 18.84 8.86 -8.55
CA ALA A 338 19.20 10.12 -9.20
C ALA A 338 20.67 10.52 -8.95
N GLU A 339 21.21 10.25 -7.75
CA GLU A 339 22.56 10.61 -7.35
C GLU A 339 23.60 9.53 -7.70
N GLY A 340 23.20 8.31 -8.02
CA GLY A 340 24.09 7.18 -8.31
C GLY A 340 24.95 6.72 -7.13
N ARG A 341 24.51 6.97 -5.88
CA ARG A 341 25.21 6.61 -4.64
C ARG A 341 24.23 6.19 -3.54
N PRO A 342 24.69 5.51 -2.48
CA PRO A 342 23.88 5.25 -1.31
C PRO A 342 23.37 6.53 -0.66
N VAL A 343 22.14 6.49 -0.12
CA VAL A 343 21.50 7.58 0.63
C VAL A 343 21.14 7.09 2.02
N GLU A 344 21.55 7.83 3.05
CA GLU A 344 21.19 7.57 4.44
C GLU A 344 19.74 8.00 4.71
N ILE A 345 19.06 7.23 5.57
CA ILE A 345 17.69 7.54 6.03
C ILE A 345 17.78 8.04 7.48
N ALA A 346 17.33 9.26 7.68
CA ALA A 346 17.32 9.93 8.97
C ALA A 346 16.18 9.45 9.89
#